data_4a969f173a7eb5c7076e97edc11e6cc1
#
_entry.id   4a969f173a7eb5c7076e97edc11e6cc1
#
_cell.length_a   1.000
_cell.length_b   1.000
_cell.length_c   1.000
_cell.angle_alpha   90.00
_cell.angle_beta   90.00
_cell.angle_gamma   90.00
#
_symmetry.space_group_name_H-M   'P 1'
#
loop_
_entity.id
_entity.type
_entity.pdbx_description
1 polymer ?
#
loop_
_entity_poly.entity_id
_entity_poly.type
_entity_poly.pdbx_seq_one_letter_code
_entity_poly.pdbx_strand_id
1 'polypeptide(L)'
;MDRFNRKSFKLGEDTFFVQLIPPKESMKAWTEIQKILLPAISGALEGMALETETEQDKWVNTFFSAFQTLPYTLDAESTEKLYSYLLNPEYIAVQRKEDKTPIRLSEDVVDEIFTGRTFDLFFLMAKIIQINYMDSSKLSSLPIGIRQNAEEIQNKISASLESISNL
;
A
#
# COMPACT_ATOMS: atom_id res chain seq x y z
N MET A 1 -12.00 -11.05 18.43
CA MET A 1 -11.23 -10.63 17.25
C MET A 1 -11.77 -11.37 16.04
N ASP A 2 -12.52 -10.67 15.20
CA ASP A 2 -13.21 -11.29 14.06
C ASP A 2 -12.21 -11.87 13.05
N ARG A 3 -12.18 -13.18 12.95
CA ARG A 3 -11.34 -13.93 11.99
C ARG A 3 -11.72 -13.65 10.53
N PHE A 4 -12.85 -13.02 10.29
CA PHE A 4 -13.42 -12.81 8.95
C PHE A 4 -12.84 -11.63 8.17
N ASN A 5 -12.12 -10.72 8.81
CA ASN A 5 -11.57 -9.51 8.20
C ASN A 5 -10.04 -9.50 8.12
N ARG A 6 -9.42 -10.66 8.08
CA ARG A 6 -7.98 -10.81 7.94
C ARG A 6 -7.59 -11.31 6.58
N LYS A 7 -6.63 -10.65 5.94
CA LYS A 7 -5.93 -11.17 4.77
C LYS A 7 -4.50 -11.53 5.15
N SER A 8 -3.97 -12.58 4.56
CA SER A 8 -2.58 -12.99 4.78
C SER A 8 -1.83 -13.12 3.46
N PHE A 9 -0.54 -12.84 3.51
CA PHE A 9 0.37 -13.06 2.40
C PHE A 9 1.78 -13.38 2.90
N LYS A 10 2.59 -13.97 2.05
CA LYS A 10 4.00 -14.26 2.35
C LYS A 10 4.90 -13.16 1.79
N LEU A 11 5.90 -12.80 2.57
CA LEU A 11 7.01 -11.96 2.16
C LEU A 11 8.32 -12.61 2.64
N GLY A 12 9.06 -13.18 1.70
CA GLY A 12 10.16 -14.06 2.04
C GLY A 12 9.68 -15.34 2.73
N GLU A 13 10.25 -15.66 3.89
CA GLU A 13 9.86 -16.82 4.71
C GLU A 13 8.75 -16.50 5.73
N ASP A 14 8.43 -15.23 5.91
CA ASP A 14 7.47 -14.76 6.92
C ASP A 14 6.06 -14.62 6.33
N THR A 15 5.06 -14.86 7.16
CA THR A 15 3.65 -14.69 6.81
C THR A 15 3.08 -13.48 7.56
N PHE A 16 2.60 -12.50 6.80
CA PHE A 16 1.97 -11.30 7.35
C PHE A 16 0.45 -11.45 7.33
N PHE A 17 -0.16 -10.98 8.40
CA PHE A 17 -1.61 -10.96 8.58
C PHE A 17 -2.04 -9.50 8.72
N VAL A 18 -2.86 -9.05 7.79
CA VAL A 18 -3.38 -7.68 7.77
C VAL A 18 -4.87 -7.71 8.06
N GLN A 19 -5.26 -7.08 9.14
CA GLN A 19 -6.66 -6.85 9.48
C GLN A 19 -7.15 -5.62 8.73
N LEU A 20 -8.40 -5.68 8.26
CA LEU A 20 -9.02 -4.54 7.60
C LEU A 20 -9.29 -3.43 8.62
N ILE A 21 -8.84 -2.23 8.28
CA ILE A 21 -9.00 -1.04 9.10
C ILE A 21 -10.47 -0.59 9.08
N PRO A 22 -11.06 -0.24 10.23
CA PRO A 22 -12.44 0.26 10.28
C PRO A 22 -12.63 1.49 9.37
N PRO A 23 -13.81 1.66 8.74
CA PRO A 23 -14.01 2.69 7.71
C PRO A 23 -13.65 4.11 8.14
N LYS A 24 -13.97 4.50 9.37
CA LYS A 24 -13.68 5.85 9.87
C LYS A 24 -12.18 6.13 9.96
N GLU A 25 -11.41 5.18 10.48
CA GLU A 25 -9.96 5.28 10.59
C GLU A 25 -9.30 5.14 9.21
N SER A 26 -9.81 4.22 8.41
CA SER A 26 -9.37 4.00 7.03
C SER A 26 -9.48 5.27 6.18
N MET A 27 -10.60 5.99 6.25
CA MET A 27 -10.79 7.24 5.51
C MET A 27 -9.79 8.31 5.92
N LYS A 28 -9.59 8.48 7.23
CA LYS A 28 -8.62 9.46 7.76
C LYS A 28 -7.20 9.13 7.32
N ALA A 29 -6.79 7.89 7.50
CA ALA A 29 -5.47 7.42 7.10
C ALA A 29 -5.27 7.56 5.57
N TRP A 30 -6.26 7.18 4.77
CA TRP A 30 -6.20 7.28 3.32
C TRP A 30 -6.01 8.72 2.82
N THR A 31 -6.69 9.68 3.41
CA THR A 31 -6.53 11.09 3.08
C THR A 31 -5.09 11.56 3.27
N GLU A 32 -4.45 11.17 4.36
CA GLU A 32 -3.05 11.54 4.63
C GLU A 32 -2.06 10.75 3.76
N ILE A 33 -2.30 9.46 3.55
CA ILE A 33 -1.50 8.62 2.65
C ILE A 33 -1.49 9.20 1.23
N GLN A 34 -2.64 9.62 0.71
CA GLN A 34 -2.74 10.21 -0.62
C GLN A 34 -1.91 11.49 -0.77
N LYS A 35 -1.89 12.36 0.24
CA LYS A 35 -1.08 13.58 0.21
C LYS A 35 0.41 13.29 0.04
N ILE A 36 0.87 12.17 0.58
CA ILE A 36 2.26 11.75 0.50
C ILE A 36 2.52 11.01 -0.83
N LEU A 37 1.65 10.08 -1.20
CA LEU A 37 1.87 9.19 -2.33
C LEU A 37 1.64 9.86 -3.69
N LEU A 38 0.62 10.69 -3.84
CA LEU A 38 0.27 11.24 -5.15
C LEU A 38 1.41 12.04 -5.78
N PRO A 39 2.11 12.96 -5.06
CA PRO A 39 3.26 13.67 -5.62
C PRO A 39 4.41 12.73 -5.98
N ALA A 40 4.70 11.74 -5.13
CA ALA A 40 5.80 10.80 -5.33
C ALA A 40 5.54 9.85 -6.50
N ILE A 41 4.31 9.34 -6.62
CA ILE A 41 3.90 8.44 -7.71
C ILE A 41 3.86 9.20 -9.04
N SER A 42 3.37 10.44 -9.07
CA SER A 42 3.35 11.26 -10.29
C SER A 42 4.75 11.42 -10.89
N GLY A 43 5.75 11.72 -10.06
CA GLY A 43 7.13 11.84 -10.51
C GLY A 43 7.73 10.52 -11.01
N ALA A 44 7.36 9.40 -10.40
CA ALA A 44 7.85 8.08 -10.82
C ALA A 44 7.20 7.61 -12.12
N LEU A 45 5.94 7.96 -12.36
CA LEU A 45 5.21 7.59 -13.57
C LEU A 45 5.70 8.33 -14.82
N GLU A 46 6.22 9.56 -14.67
CA GLU A 46 6.81 10.32 -15.76
C GLU A 46 8.05 9.64 -16.39
N GLY A 47 8.66 8.68 -15.69
CA GLY A 47 9.85 7.96 -16.15
C GLY A 47 9.62 6.53 -16.64
N MET A 48 8.41 5.99 -16.59
CA MET A 48 8.12 4.59 -16.90
C MET A 48 7.36 4.40 -18.21
N ALA A 49 7.96 3.68 -19.18
CA ALA A 49 7.26 3.16 -20.35
C ALA A 49 6.46 1.91 -19.96
N LEU A 50 5.14 1.96 -20.15
CA LEU A 50 4.22 0.87 -19.80
C LEU A 50 4.01 -0.04 -21.01
N GLU A 51 4.48 -1.28 -20.92
CA GLU A 51 4.15 -2.34 -21.88
C GLU A 51 2.98 -3.20 -21.38
N THR A 52 2.13 -3.52 -22.32
CA THR A 52 0.95 -4.37 -22.42
C THR A 52 0.69 -5.44 -21.35
N GLU A 53 -0.29 -5.16 -20.46
CA GLU A 53 -1.04 -6.14 -19.67
C GLU A 53 -2.48 -5.65 -19.45
N THR A 54 -3.38 -6.45 -18.84
CA THR A 54 -4.77 -6.04 -18.56
C THR A 54 -4.79 -4.80 -17.65
N GLU A 55 -5.79 -3.91 -17.79
CA GLU A 55 -5.83 -2.61 -17.10
C GLU A 55 -5.68 -2.71 -15.58
N GLN A 56 -6.22 -3.76 -14.96
CA GLN A 56 -6.17 -3.97 -13.53
C GLN A 56 -4.79 -4.44 -13.06
N ASP A 57 -4.14 -5.32 -13.83
CA ASP A 57 -2.79 -5.80 -13.54
C ASP A 57 -1.74 -4.72 -13.79
N LYS A 58 -1.94 -3.89 -14.81
CA LYS A 58 -1.12 -2.71 -15.10
C LYS A 58 -1.10 -1.74 -13.92
N TRP A 59 -2.26 -1.45 -13.35
CA TRP A 59 -2.36 -0.52 -12.24
C TRP A 59 -1.63 -1.03 -11.00
N VAL A 60 -1.82 -2.31 -10.65
CA VAL A 60 -1.14 -2.94 -9.51
C VAL A 60 0.37 -2.95 -9.73
N ASN A 61 0.84 -3.37 -10.90
CA ASN A 61 2.27 -3.41 -11.22
C ASN A 61 2.89 -2.01 -11.25
N THR A 62 2.21 -1.04 -11.83
CA THR A 62 2.64 0.36 -11.85
C THR A 62 2.71 0.94 -10.44
N PHE A 63 1.71 0.68 -9.62
CA PHE A 63 1.70 1.11 -8.23
C PHE A 63 2.88 0.51 -7.44
N PHE A 64 3.12 -0.79 -7.56
CA PHE A 64 4.25 -1.43 -6.89
C PHE A 64 5.59 -0.91 -7.40
N SER A 65 5.72 -0.69 -8.70
CA SER A 65 6.92 -0.11 -9.29
C SER A 65 7.18 1.31 -8.81
N ALA A 66 6.14 2.15 -8.79
CA ALA A 66 6.21 3.50 -8.26
C ALA A 66 6.54 3.49 -6.76
N PHE A 67 5.94 2.57 -6.01
CA PHE A 67 6.20 2.43 -4.58
C PHE A 67 7.66 2.06 -4.28
N GLN A 68 8.32 1.30 -5.14
CA GLN A 68 9.74 0.98 -5.02
C GLN A 68 10.66 2.20 -5.17
N THR A 69 10.19 3.28 -5.79
CA THR A 69 10.96 4.52 -5.92
C THR A 69 10.81 5.45 -4.71
N LEU A 70 9.84 5.21 -3.83
CA LEU A 70 9.59 6.05 -2.66
C LEU A 70 10.80 6.25 -1.74
N PRO A 71 11.67 5.25 -1.49
CA PRO A 71 12.86 5.45 -0.69
C PRO A 71 13.79 6.55 -1.20
N TYR A 72 13.72 6.85 -2.50
CA TYR A 72 14.55 7.86 -3.16
C TYR A 72 13.85 9.22 -3.32
N THR A 73 12.54 9.27 -3.15
CA THR A 73 11.71 10.46 -3.44
C THR A 73 11.08 11.09 -2.20
N LEU A 74 10.86 10.31 -1.14
CA LEU A 74 10.28 10.81 0.10
C LEU A 74 11.32 11.43 1.02
N ASP A 75 10.96 12.55 1.65
CA ASP A 75 11.69 13.08 2.78
C ASP A 75 11.43 12.26 4.07
N ALA A 76 12.23 12.50 5.09
CA ALA A 76 12.16 11.76 6.35
C ALA A 76 10.80 11.94 7.06
N GLU A 77 10.23 13.14 7.03
CA GLU A 77 8.94 13.43 7.67
C GLU A 77 7.79 12.68 6.99
N SER A 78 7.75 12.69 5.65
CA SER A 78 6.76 11.96 4.87
C SER A 78 6.89 10.45 5.05
N THR A 79 8.12 9.94 5.12
CA THR A 79 8.40 8.53 5.39
C THR A 79 7.89 8.11 6.77
N GLU A 80 8.15 8.89 7.81
CA GLU A 80 7.68 8.62 9.17
C GLU A 80 6.15 8.64 9.26
N LYS A 81 5.51 9.61 8.63
CA LYS A 81 4.03 9.68 8.54
C LYS A 81 3.46 8.47 7.83
N LEU A 82 4.01 8.10 6.67
CA LEU A 82 3.57 6.93 5.93
C LEU A 82 3.72 5.65 6.75
N TYR A 83 4.84 5.49 7.43
CA TYR A 83 5.11 4.40 8.35
C TYR A 83 4.03 4.32 9.45
N SER A 84 3.76 5.43 10.13
CA SER A 84 2.81 5.48 11.25
C SER A 84 1.37 5.14 10.83
N TYR A 85 0.97 5.49 9.61
CA TYR A 85 -0.37 5.18 9.09
C TYR A 85 -0.50 3.73 8.62
N LEU A 86 0.56 3.17 8.07
CA LEU A 86 0.49 1.85 7.44
C LEU A 86 0.91 0.71 8.38
N LEU A 87 1.89 0.92 9.25
CA LEU A 87 2.45 -0.13 10.11
C LEU A 87 1.89 -0.06 11.54
N ASN A 88 0.58 0.11 11.66
CA ASN A 88 -0.06 0.10 12.96
C ASN A 88 -0.14 -1.35 13.52
N PRO A 89 0.51 -1.63 14.67
CA PRO A 89 0.54 -2.97 15.26
C PRO A 89 -0.82 -3.51 15.72
N GLU A 90 -1.85 -2.66 15.78
CA GLU A 90 -3.21 -3.12 16.06
C GLU A 90 -3.82 -3.92 14.91
N TYR A 91 -3.40 -3.61 13.68
CA TYR A 91 -3.97 -4.18 12.46
C TYR A 91 -3.04 -5.16 11.75
N ILE A 92 -1.78 -5.27 12.19
CA ILE A 92 -0.79 -6.10 11.49
C ILE A 92 -0.12 -7.05 12.48
N ALA A 93 -0.04 -8.31 12.08
CA ALA A 93 0.72 -9.33 12.76
C ALA A 93 1.64 -10.07 11.78
N VAL A 94 2.70 -10.63 12.28
CA VAL A 94 3.63 -11.45 11.51
C VAL A 94 3.83 -12.79 12.20
N GLN A 95 3.91 -13.84 11.43
CA GLN A 95 4.36 -15.17 11.86
C GLN A 95 5.64 -15.49 11.10
N ARG A 96 6.76 -15.47 11.83
CA ARG A 96 8.05 -15.89 11.28
C ARG A 96 8.08 -17.40 11.13
N LYS A 97 8.96 -17.90 10.29
CA LYS A 97 9.12 -19.35 10.05
C LYS A 97 9.27 -20.16 11.34
N GLU A 98 9.93 -19.59 12.35
CA GLU A 98 10.23 -20.25 13.62
C GLU A 98 9.12 -20.09 14.66
N ASP A 99 8.18 -19.17 14.44
CA ASP A 99 7.12 -18.86 15.39
C ASP A 99 5.93 -19.81 15.23
N LYS A 100 5.41 -20.31 16.34
CA LYS A 100 4.20 -21.13 16.36
C LYS A 100 2.92 -20.31 16.21
N THR A 101 2.97 -19.05 16.59
CA THR A 101 1.82 -18.12 16.59
C THR A 101 2.20 -16.76 16.04
N PRO A 102 1.29 -16.07 15.36
CA PRO A 102 1.53 -14.70 14.92
C PRO A 102 1.72 -13.74 16.10
N ILE A 103 2.68 -12.84 15.98
CA ILE A 103 2.94 -11.73 16.91
C ILE A 103 2.58 -10.40 16.26
N ARG A 104 2.26 -9.38 17.08
CA ARG A 104 1.98 -8.04 16.58
C ARG A 104 3.23 -7.43 15.95
N LEU A 105 3.06 -6.74 14.86
CA LEU A 105 4.15 -6.05 14.16
C LEU A 105 4.45 -4.71 14.86
N SER A 106 5.10 -4.77 16.03
CA SER A 106 5.62 -3.60 16.74
C SER A 106 6.86 -3.03 16.05
N GLU A 107 7.28 -1.82 16.43
CA GLU A 107 8.49 -1.19 15.88
C GLU A 107 9.73 -2.06 16.07
N ASP A 108 9.92 -2.64 17.25
CA ASP A 108 11.05 -3.56 17.52
C ASP A 108 11.04 -4.77 16.57
N VAL A 109 9.86 -5.32 16.30
CA VAL A 109 9.71 -6.46 15.37
C VAL A 109 9.95 -6.05 13.93
N VAL A 110 9.53 -4.85 13.54
CA VAL A 110 9.85 -4.28 12.22
C VAL A 110 11.35 -4.12 12.06
N ASP A 111 12.02 -3.53 13.04
CA ASP A 111 13.46 -3.34 13.00
C ASP A 111 14.20 -4.68 12.90
N GLU A 112 13.78 -5.68 13.69
CA GLU A 112 14.37 -7.03 13.66
C GLU A 112 14.23 -7.68 12.27
N ILE A 113 13.06 -7.61 11.67
CA ILE A 113 12.77 -8.29 10.38
C ILE A 113 13.38 -7.55 9.19
N PHE A 114 13.31 -6.22 9.20
CA PHE A 114 13.61 -5.41 8.02
C PHE A 114 14.96 -4.69 8.05
N THR A 115 15.76 -4.86 9.09
CA THR A 115 17.15 -4.36 9.10
C THR A 115 17.90 -4.92 7.88
N GLY A 116 18.40 -4.03 7.01
CA GLY A 116 19.03 -4.38 5.75
C GLY A 116 18.05 -4.79 4.62
N ARG A 117 16.75 -4.74 4.86
CA ARG A 117 15.69 -5.15 3.92
C ARG A 117 14.66 -4.02 3.67
N THR A 118 15.15 -2.81 3.48
CA THR A 118 14.29 -1.61 3.33
C THR A 118 13.29 -1.73 2.19
N PHE A 119 13.67 -2.33 1.06
CA PHE A 119 12.75 -2.55 -0.06
C PHE A 119 11.60 -3.49 0.28
N ASP A 120 11.86 -4.52 1.09
CA ASP A 120 10.82 -5.43 1.55
C ASP A 120 9.84 -4.73 2.49
N LEU A 121 10.31 -3.78 3.30
CA LEU A 121 9.46 -2.95 4.14
C LEU A 121 8.51 -2.08 3.27
N PHE A 122 9.03 -1.45 2.23
CA PHE A 122 8.19 -0.70 1.29
C PHE A 122 7.21 -1.61 0.54
N PHE A 123 7.62 -2.82 0.18
CA PHE A 123 6.72 -3.81 -0.40
C PHE A 123 5.60 -4.22 0.58
N LEU A 124 5.91 -4.41 1.86
CA LEU A 124 4.90 -4.65 2.90
C LEU A 124 3.90 -3.50 2.97
N MET A 125 4.36 -2.25 3.01
CA MET A 125 3.48 -1.08 3.03
C MET A 125 2.60 -1.01 1.79
N ALA A 126 3.13 -1.29 0.61
CA ALA A 126 2.37 -1.37 -0.63
C ALA A 126 1.27 -2.44 -0.58
N LYS A 127 1.58 -3.61 -0.01
CA LYS A 127 0.58 -4.68 0.19
C LYS A 127 -0.51 -4.28 1.17
N ILE A 128 -0.19 -3.57 2.22
CA ILE A 128 -1.18 -3.04 3.19
C ILE A 128 -2.12 -2.06 2.49
N ILE A 129 -1.59 -1.16 1.66
CA ILE A 129 -2.39 -0.25 0.85
C ILE A 129 -3.30 -1.02 -0.11
N GLN A 130 -2.75 -1.99 -0.83
CA GLN A 130 -3.53 -2.83 -1.74
C GLN A 130 -4.71 -3.51 -1.02
N ILE A 131 -4.46 -4.08 0.14
CA ILE A 131 -5.47 -4.83 0.91
C ILE A 131 -6.57 -3.90 1.43
N ASN A 132 -6.22 -2.71 1.94
CA ASN A 132 -7.17 -1.84 2.62
C ASN A 132 -7.88 -0.85 1.68
N TYR A 133 -7.24 -0.44 0.58
CA TYR A 133 -7.72 0.70 -0.22
C TYR A 133 -7.95 0.37 -1.70
N MET A 134 -7.38 -0.74 -2.21
CA MET A 134 -7.43 -1.06 -3.63
C MET A 134 -8.27 -2.29 -3.99
N ASP A 135 -8.86 -2.95 -3.02
CA ASP A 135 -9.71 -4.10 -3.29
C ASP A 135 -11.04 -3.62 -3.91
N SER A 136 -11.24 -3.93 -5.19
CA SER A 136 -12.43 -3.54 -5.94
C SER A 136 -13.74 -4.04 -5.31
N SER A 137 -13.70 -5.17 -4.60
CA SER A 137 -14.86 -5.68 -3.86
C SER A 137 -15.26 -4.79 -2.69
N LYS A 138 -14.31 -4.03 -2.13
CA LYS A 138 -14.58 -3.05 -1.08
C LYS A 138 -14.98 -1.69 -1.63
N LEU A 139 -14.47 -1.28 -2.78
CA LEU A 139 -14.88 -0.06 -3.45
C LEU A 139 -16.38 -0.07 -3.75
N SER A 140 -16.94 -1.23 -4.10
CA SER A 140 -18.38 -1.39 -4.32
C SER A 140 -19.23 -1.27 -3.06
N SER A 141 -18.66 -1.47 -1.87
CA SER A 141 -19.33 -1.34 -0.57
C SER A 141 -19.18 0.03 0.08
N LEU A 142 -18.34 0.91 -0.48
CA LEU A 142 -18.15 2.27 0.01
C LEU A 142 -19.33 3.18 -0.38
N PRO A 143 -19.65 4.19 0.44
CA PRO A 143 -20.59 5.23 0.05
C PRO A 143 -20.22 5.87 -1.29
N ILE A 144 -21.23 6.24 -2.08
CA ILE A 144 -21.06 6.74 -3.47
C ILE A 144 -20.01 7.85 -3.59
N GLY A 145 -19.96 8.80 -2.64
CA GLY A 145 -18.99 9.90 -2.66
C GLY A 145 -17.53 9.45 -2.50
N ILE A 146 -17.27 8.44 -1.68
CA ILE A 146 -15.92 7.89 -1.48
C ILE A 146 -15.51 7.05 -2.70
N ARG A 147 -16.45 6.30 -3.25
CA ARG A 147 -16.25 5.53 -4.48
C ARG A 147 -15.91 6.42 -5.66
N GLN A 148 -16.61 7.56 -5.82
CA GLN A 148 -16.31 8.54 -6.87
C GLN A 148 -14.92 9.15 -6.71
N ASN A 149 -14.50 9.47 -5.48
CA ASN A 149 -13.14 9.97 -5.22
C ASN A 149 -12.07 8.92 -5.53
N ALA A 150 -12.30 7.66 -5.18
CA ALA A 150 -11.38 6.56 -5.51
C ALA A 150 -11.30 6.34 -7.03
N GLU A 151 -12.43 6.36 -7.73
CA GLU A 151 -12.49 6.28 -9.19
C GLU A 151 -11.85 7.49 -9.88
N GLU A 152 -12.04 8.70 -9.34
CA GLU A 152 -11.42 9.92 -9.86
C GLU A 152 -9.88 9.89 -9.72
N ILE A 153 -9.37 9.40 -8.59
CA ILE A 153 -7.94 9.21 -8.37
C ILE A 153 -7.39 8.16 -9.34
N GLN A 154 -8.08 7.05 -9.49
CA GLN A 154 -7.74 6.00 -10.44
C GLN A 154 -7.72 6.53 -11.87
N ASN A 155 -8.71 7.35 -12.25
CA ASN A 155 -8.78 7.99 -13.57
C ASN A 155 -7.68 9.03 -13.77
N LYS A 156 -7.33 9.82 -12.76
CA LYS A 156 -6.21 10.76 -12.82
C LYS A 156 -4.87 10.06 -13.01
N ILE A 157 -4.65 8.95 -12.32
CA ILE A 157 -3.47 8.10 -12.49
C ILE A 157 -3.45 7.52 -13.91
N SER A 158 -4.55 6.98 -14.40
CA SER A 158 -4.67 6.46 -15.77
C SER A 158 -4.45 7.53 -16.83
N ALA A 159 -5.03 8.72 -16.66
CA ALA A 159 -4.84 9.85 -17.58
C ALA A 159 -3.40 10.36 -17.61
N SER A 160 -2.72 10.37 -16.46
CA SER A 160 -1.29 10.67 -16.39
C SER A 160 -0.46 9.64 -17.14
N LEU A 161 -0.83 8.37 -17.07
CA LEU A 161 -0.19 7.27 -17.80
C LEU A 161 -0.40 7.39 -19.31
N GLU A 162 -1.61 7.72 -19.75
CA GLU A 162 -1.91 7.93 -21.18
C GLU A 162 -1.16 9.13 -21.76
N SER A 163 -1.00 10.20 -21.00
CA SER A 163 -0.26 11.39 -21.45
C SER A 163 1.24 11.10 -21.67
N ILE A 164 1.79 10.17 -20.92
CA ILE A 164 3.19 9.73 -21.04
C ILE A 164 3.38 8.79 -22.23
N SER A 165 2.40 7.94 -22.52
CA SER A 165 2.47 7.01 -23.66
C SER A 165 2.34 7.70 -25.03
N ASN A 166 1.89 8.96 -25.08
CA ASN A 166 1.74 9.78 -26.29
C ASN A 166 2.89 10.78 -26.53
N LEU A 167 3.93 10.73 -25.72
CA LEU A 167 5.17 11.48 -25.90
C LEU A 167 6.26 10.60 -26.50
#